data_08ba4c38e4c7ee68ed4c877869786863
#
_entry.id   08ba4c38e4c7ee68ed4c877869786863
#
_cell.length_a   1.000
_cell.length_b   1.000
_cell.length_c   1.000
_cell.angle_alpha   90.00
_cell.angle_beta   90.00
_cell.angle_gamma   90.00
#
_symmetry.space_group_name_H-M   'P 1'
#
loop_
_entity.id
_entity.type
_entity.pdbx_description
1 polymer ?
#
loop_
_entity_poly.entity_id
_entity_poly.type
_entity_poly.pdbx_seq_one_letter_code
_entity_poly.pdbx_strand_id
1 'polypeptide(L)'
;DDLIQGRAGIIILLLLMYKTTQDKMYLDIAQKVGTNLVESIQSKNCLAGMAHGYSGMAVAMALLGRYTGEENYKEIVLELCRKEDQLFDSSMNNWCDIREGKEHPRNTVAWCHGSAGILLARALIHKISGLTMDQLFKDIPLNQVIDQMCQTEKTDWCLCHGQAGLLIVERYIRHVFGYEEEKWYENAAKYLDKRLSIEDVLNYGMMQGLVGIGIFLLFWEWERD
;
A
#
# COMPACT_ATOMS: atom_id res chain seq x y z
N ASP A 1 7.28 11.77 8.02
CA ASP A 1 6.49 10.81 8.81
C ASP A 1 6.12 9.55 8.00
N ASP A 2 6.31 9.59 6.70
CA ASP A 2 5.90 8.56 5.75
C ASP A 2 6.72 7.25 5.82
N LEU A 3 6.36 6.28 4.93
CA LEU A 3 7.01 4.98 4.86
C LEU A 3 8.42 5.04 4.27
N ILE A 4 8.65 5.89 3.27
CA ILE A 4 9.90 5.87 2.49
C ILE A 4 11.00 6.71 3.13
N GLN A 5 10.66 7.88 3.66
CA GLN A 5 11.63 8.86 4.18
C GLN A 5 11.37 9.26 5.64
N GLY A 6 10.46 8.56 6.32
CA GLY A 6 9.97 9.00 7.59
C GLY A 6 9.91 7.95 8.70
N ARG A 7 9.24 8.34 9.77
CA ARG A 7 9.11 7.55 11.01
C ARG A 7 8.42 6.21 10.78
N ALA A 8 7.45 6.13 9.86
CA ALA A 8 6.74 4.89 9.58
C ALA A 8 7.70 3.79 9.08
N GLY A 9 8.63 4.13 8.16
CA GLY A 9 9.65 3.20 7.70
C GLY A 9 10.63 2.79 8.79
N ILE A 10 11.02 3.74 9.65
CA ILE A 10 11.90 3.46 10.80
C ILE A 10 11.23 2.46 11.76
N ILE A 11 9.94 2.63 12.06
CA ILE A 11 9.17 1.70 12.91
C ILE A 11 9.22 0.29 12.33
N ILE A 12 8.90 0.14 11.04
CA ILE A 12 8.88 -1.18 10.38
C ILE A 12 10.26 -1.83 10.44
N LEU A 13 11.33 -1.07 10.17
CA LEU A 13 12.70 -1.57 10.26
C LEU A 13 13.04 -2.05 11.68
N LEU A 14 12.72 -1.25 12.70
CA LEU A 14 12.98 -1.60 14.10
C LEU A 14 12.20 -2.85 14.52
N LEU A 15 10.95 -2.99 14.10
CA LEU A 15 10.15 -4.18 14.36
C LEU A 15 10.70 -5.43 13.65
N LEU A 16 11.25 -5.28 12.44
CA LEU A 16 11.95 -6.37 11.76
C LEU A 16 13.23 -6.77 12.51
N MET A 17 14.00 -5.81 13.01
CA MET A 17 15.18 -6.07 13.85
C MET A 17 14.78 -6.77 15.15
N TYR A 18 13.72 -6.31 15.82
CA TYR A 18 13.18 -6.98 17.00
C TYR A 18 12.76 -8.43 16.70
N LYS A 19 12.02 -8.65 15.59
CA LYS A 19 11.61 -9.99 15.15
C LYS A 19 12.82 -10.92 14.96
N THR A 20 13.90 -10.39 14.39
CA THR A 20 15.10 -11.19 14.06
C THR A 20 15.99 -11.45 15.27
N THR A 21 16.21 -10.45 16.12
CA THR A 21 17.16 -10.49 17.23
C THR A 21 16.55 -10.85 18.58
N GLN A 22 15.22 -10.64 18.72
CA GLN A 22 14.47 -10.71 19.99
C GLN A 22 14.95 -9.70 21.05
N ASP A 23 15.76 -8.69 20.65
CA ASP A 23 16.21 -7.64 21.56
C ASP A 23 15.12 -6.57 21.73
N LYS A 24 14.59 -6.48 22.95
CA LYS A 24 13.52 -5.54 23.32
C LYS A 24 13.86 -4.07 23.09
N MET A 25 15.15 -3.74 23.07
CA MET A 25 15.61 -2.36 22.78
C MET A 25 14.99 -1.84 21.47
N TYR A 26 14.91 -2.67 20.43
CA TYR A 26 14.31 -2.26 19.15
C TYR A 26 12.80 -2.00 19.26
N LEU A 27 12.08 -2.80 20.03
CA LEU A 27 10.66 -2.60 20.28
C LEU A 27 10.41 -1.31 21.06
N ASP A 28 11.19 -1.06 22.11
CA ASP A 28 11.07 0.14 22.94
C ASP A 28 11.34 1.43 22.14
N ILE A 29 12.33 1.37 21.23
CA ILE A 29 12.60 2.50 20.33
C ILE A 29 11.46 2.66 19.32
N ALA A 30 10.93 1.57 18.74
CA ALA A 30 9.82 1.61 17.81
C ALA A 30 8.57 2.27 18.44
N GLN A 31 8.25 1.94 19.71
CA GLN A 31 7.14 2.56 20.43
C GLN A 31 7.35 4.08 20.63
N LYS A 32 8.55 4.51 21.02
CA LYS A 32 8.87 5.95 21.14
C LYS A 32 8.73 6.69 19.81
N VAL A 33 9.21 6.09 18.71
CA VAL A 33 9.05 6.65 17.36
C VAL A 33 7.57 6.70 16.97
N GLY A 34 6.79 5.67 17.33
CA GLY A 34 5.35 5.62 17.10
C GLY A 34 4.58 6.72 17.84
N THR A 35 4.90 6.97 19.11
CA THR A 35 4.32 8.09 19.87
C THR A 35 4.59 9.42 19.18
N ASN A 36 5.82 9.69 18.80
CA ASN A 36 6.20 10.92 18.09
C ASN A 36 5.53 11.03 16.71
N LEU A 37 5.26 9.91 16.03
CA LEU A 37 4.52 9.89 14.78
C LEU A 37 3.07 10.32 15.01
N VAL A 38 2.38 9.73 16.01
CA VAL A 38 0.98 10.06 16.35
C VAL A 38 0.84 11.55 16.71
N GLU A 39 1.73 12.10 17.53
CA GLU A 39 1.72 13.52 17.88
C GLU A 39 1.90 14.42 16.64
N SER A 40 2.79 14.05 15.74
CA SER A 40 3.07 14.84 14.52
C SER A 40 1.88 14.88 13.55
N ILE A 41 1.15 13.78 13.38
CA ILE A 41 0.03 13.70 12.44
C ILE A 41 -1.25 14.38 12.93
N GLN A 42 -1.34 14.72 14.22
CA GLN A 42 -2.49 15.49 14.74
C GLN A 42 -2.54 16.91 14.17
N SER A 43 -1.40 17.49 13.88
CA SER A 43 -1.26 18.88 13.42
C SER A 43 -1.01 19.05 11.92
N LYS A 44 -0.91 17.96 11.15
CA LYS A 44 -0.54 17.98 9.73
C LYS A 44 -1.54 17.21 8.87
N ASN A 45 -1.84 17.76 7.71
CA ASN A 45 -2.49 17.02 6.64
C ASN A 45 -1.41 16.26 5.84
N CYS A 46 -1.59 14.94 5.70
CA CYS A 46 -0.71 14.09 4.92
C CYS A 46 -1.35 13.74 3.57
N LEU A 47 -0.58 13.12 2.70
CA LEU A 47 -1.04 12.60 1.41
C LEU A 47 -1.83 11.30 1.61
N ALA A 48 -2.53 10.86 0.57
CA ALA A 48 -3.07 9.52 0.46
C ALA A 48 -2.05 8.59 -0.22
N GLY A 49 -2.00 7.32 0.21
CA GLY A 49 -1.16 6.29 -0.41
C GLY A 49 -0.14 5.65 0.50
N MET A 50 0.52 4.61 -0.03
CA MET A 50 1.43 3.76 0.74
C MET A 50 2.78 4.41 1.01
N ALA A 51 3.41 5.02 0.00
CA ALA A 51 4.78 5.50 0.11
C ALA A 51 4.90 6.75 1.00
N HIS A 52 4.07 7.76 0.74
CA HIS A 52 4.20 9.09 1.36
C HIS A 52 2.91 9.55 2.06
N GLY A 53 1.96 8.64 2.33
CA GLY A 53 0.65 8.96 2.84
C GLY A 53 0.27 8.24 4.14
N TYR A 54 -1.00 8.43 4.50
CA TYR A 54 -1.59 7.85 5.70
C TYR A 54 -1.53 6.32 5.71
N SER A 55 -1.69 5.66 4.56
CA SER A 55 -1.69 4.20 4.46
C SER A 55 -0.39 3.57 4.97
N GLY A 56 0.79 4.10 4.59
CA GLY A 56 2.07 3.59 5.09
C GLY A 56 2.24 3.77 6.59
N MET A 57 1.76 4.91 7.13
CA MET A 57 1.75 5.16 8.57
C MET A 57 0.81 4.20 9.30
N ALA A 58 -0.39 3.94 8.75
CA ALA A 58 -1.36 3.01 9.33
C ALA A 58 -0.82 1.57 9.39
N VAL A 59 -0.10 1.10 8.35
CA VAL A 59 0.57 -0.20 8.36
C VAL A 59 1.62 -0.28 9.47
N ALA A 60 2.42 0.77 9.65
CA ALA A 60 3.42 0.82 10.73
C ALA A 60 2.78 0.76 12.12
N MET A 61 1.66 1.49 12.33
CA MET A 61 0.91 1.44 13.59
C MET A 61 0.25 0.07 13.83
N ALA A 62 -0.30 -0.56 12.80
CA ALA A 62 -0.87 -1.90 12.90
C ALA A 62 0.20 -2.94 13.32
N LEU A 63 1.39 -2.86 12.73
CA LEU A 63 2.53 -3.70 13.11
C LEU A 63 2.96 -3.44 14.56
N LEU A 64 3.01 -2.18 14.97
CA LEU A 64 3.36 -1.82 16.34
C LEU A 64 2.36 -2.43 17.34
N GLY A 65 1.06 -2.30 17.08
CA GLY A 65 0.01 -2.93 17.88
C GLY A 65 0.14 -4.45 17.97
N ARG A 66 0.48 -5.11 16.85
CA ARG A 66 0.71 -6.56 16.84
C ARG A 66 1.88 -6.99 17.72
N TYR A 67 2.99 -6.24 17.72
CA TYR A 67 4.19 -6.60 18.47
C TYR A 67 4.13 -6.19 19.95
N THR A 68 3.38 -5.15 20.30
CA THR A 68 3.18 -4.70 21.69
C THR A 68 2.00 -5.39 22.37
N GLY A 69 1.00 -5.83 21.61
CA GLY A 69 -0.27 -6.34 22.13
C GLY A 69 -1.23 -5.25 22.61
N GLU A 70 -0.94 -3.98 22.32
CA GLU A 70 -1.76 -2.84 22.76
C GLU A 70 -2.91 -2.54 21.77
N GLU A 71 -4.15 -2.66 22.23
CA GLU A 71 -5.37 -2.48 21.42
C GLU A 71 -5.61 -1.04 20.96
N ASN A 72 -5.08 -0.03 21.66
CA ASN A 72 -5.20 1.38 21.27
C ASN A 72 -4.66 1.68 19.88
N TYR A 73 -3.70 0.89 19.38
CA TYR A 73 -3.19 1.03 18.01
C TYR A 73 -4.25 0.77 16.95
N LYS A 74 -5.28 -0.02 17.22
CA LYS A 74 -6.39 -0.23 16.27
C LYS A 74 -7.17 1.07 16.05
N GLU A 75 -7.40 1.84 17.10
CA GLU A 75 -8.10 3.13 16.97
C GLU A 75 -7.25 4.15 16.21
N ILE A 76 -5.94 4.18 16.46
CA ILE A 76 -5.00 5.02 15.70
C ILE A 76 -5.02 4.66 14.21
N VAL A 77 -5.00 3.37 13.88
CA VAL A 77 -5.10 2.88 12.49
C VAL A 77 -6.39 3.32 11.84
N LEU A 78 -7.53 3.17 12.52
CA LEU A 78 -8.84 3.60 11.98
C LEU A 78 -8.92 5.13 11.82
N GLU A 79 -8.29 5.89 12.71
CA GLU A 79 -8.21 7.35 12.56
C GLU A 79 -7.41 7.75 11.33
N LEU A 80 -6.25 7.10 11.08
CA LEU A 80 -5.44 7.33 9.88
C LEU A 80 -6.19 6.98 8.60
N CYS A 81 -6.91 5.84 8.58
CA CYS A 81 -7.77 5.49 7.45
C CYS A 81 -8.86 6.53 7.21
N ARG A 82 -9.54 7.01 8.26
CA ARG A 82 -10.58 8.05 8.13
C ARG A 82 -10.03 9.38 7.64
N LYS A 83 -8.82 9.77 8.06
CA LYS A 83 -8.15 10.98 7.53
C LYS A 83 -7.81 10.83 6.05
N GLU A 84 -7.36 9.65 5.64
CA GLU A 84 -7.11 9.33 4.24
C GLU A 84 -8.40 9.38 3.41
N ASP A 85 -9.51 8.86 3.94
CA ASP A 85 -10.81 8.82 3.27
C ASP A 85 -11.41 10.21 3.01
N GLN A 86 -10.96 11.25 3.71
CA GLN A 86 -11.30 12.63 3.38
C GLN A 86 -10.75 13.10 2.02
N LEU A 87 -9.79 12.36 1.46
CA LEU A 87 -9.22 12.60 0.13
C LEU A 87 -9.87 11.72 -0.95
N PHE A 88 -10.87 10.91 -0.59
CA PHE A 88 -11.59 10.06 -1.55
C PHE A 88 -12.53 10.89 -2.42
N ASP A 89 -12.45 10.68 -3.72
CA ASP A 89 -13.34 11.26 -4.72
C ASP A 89 -14.18 10.17 -5.38
N SER A 90 -15.48 10.19 -5.12
CA SER A 90 -16.42 9.20 -5.64
C SER A 90 -16.59 9.27 -7.16
N SER A 91 -16.31 10.41 -7.78
CA SER A 91 -16.36 10.54 -9.23
C SER A 91 -15.21 9.82 -9.94
N MET A 92 -14.09 9.65 -9.23
CA MET A 92 -12.89 8.94 -9.70
C MET A 92 -12.79 7.52 -9.12
N ASN A 93 -13.63 7.15 -8.15
CA ASN A 93 -13.48 5.94 -7.34
C ASN A 93 -12.04 5.75 -6.81
N ASN A 94 -11.41 6.85 -6.37
CA ASN A 94 -10.00 6.86 -5.98
C ASN A 94 -9.73 7.97 -4.95
N TRP A 95 -8.62 7.87 -4.25
CA TRP A 95 -8.12 8.93 -3.38
C TRP A 95 -7.27 9.91 -4.20
N CYS A 96 -7.58 11.20 -4.06
CA CYS A 96 -6.89 12.26 -4.77
C CYS A 96 -5.41 12.33 -4.42
N ASP A 97 -4.56 12.34 -5.43
CA ASP A 97 -3.16 12.68 -5.30
C ASP A 97 -3.00 14.22 -5.35
N ILE A 98 -2.75 14.81 -4.19
CA ILE A 98 -2.69 16.25 -3.99
C ILE A 98 -1.26 16.81 -3.90
N ARG A 99 -0.25 16.09 -4.41
CA ARG A 99 1.15 16.54 -4.37
C ARG A 99 1.39 17.86 -5.09
N GLU A 100 0.60 18.18 -6.11
CA GLU A 100 0.66 19.46 -6.84
C GLU A 100 -0.31 20.52 -6.30
N GLY A 101 -0.89 20.27 -5.12
CA GLY A 101 -1.88 21.14 -4.48
C GLY A 101 -3.29 20.57 -4.60
N LYS A 102 -4.15 21.00 -3.66
CA LYS A 102 -5.55 20.57 -3.61
C LYS A 102 -6.40 21.08 -4.80
N GLU A 103 -5.91 22.10 -5.47
CA GLU A 103 -6.59 22.72 -6.64
C GLU A 103 -6.33 21.94 -7.93
N HIS A 104 -5.35 21.03 -7.92
CA HIS A 104 -4.98 20.19 -9.06
C HIS A 104 -4.87 18.72 -8.66
N PRO A 105 -5.99 18.09 -8.20
CA PRO A 105 -5.96 16.70 -7.77
C PRO A 105 -5.74 15.78 -8.99
N ARG A 106 -4.86 14.79 -8.82
CA ARG A 106 -4.60 13.77 -9.85
C ARG A 106 -5.28 12.46 -9.46
N ASN A 107 -5.78 11.75 -10.47
CA ASN A 107 -6.25 10.38 -10.33
C ASN A 107 -5.10 9.40 -10.54
N THR A 108 -4.26 9.24 -9.52
CA THR A 108 -3.11 8.34 -9.56
C THR A 108 -3.50 6.96 -9.04
N VAL A 109 -3.32 5.93 -9.86
CA VAL A 109 -3.50 4.53 -9.47
C VAL A 109 -2.12 3.86 -9.45
N ALA A 110 -1.50 3.80 -8.28
CA ALA A 110 -0.15 3.29 -8.10
C ALA A 110 0.06 2.74 -6.68
N TRP A 111 1.11 1.94 -6.49
CA TRP A 111 1.53 1.52 -5.15
C TRP A 111 1.91 2.71 -4.27
N CYS A 112 2.62 3.67 -4.81
CA CYS A 112 3.09 4.81 -4.03
C CYS A 112 1.98 5.81 -3.67
N HIS A 113 1.02 6.05 -4.56
CA HIS A 113 -0.11 6.98 -4.38
C HIS A 113 -1.39 6.41 -4.99
N GLY A 114 -2.54 6.68 -4.35
CA GLY A 114 -3.86 6.29 -4.84
C GLY A 114 -4.25 4.85 -4.51
N SER A 115 -5.30 4.36 -5.16
CA SER A 115 -6.05 3.17 -4.77
C SER A 115 -5.21 1.91 -4.60
N ALA A 116 -4.26 1.62 -5.49
CA ALA A 116 -3.50 0.37 -5.41
C ALA A 116 -2.72 0.23 -4.09
N GLY A 117 -1.97 1.27 -3.71
CA GLY A 117 -1.23 1.26 -2.43
C GLY A 117 -2.14 1.26 -1.21
N ILE A 118 -3.28 1.98 -1.29
CA ILE A 118 -4.25 2.06 -0.19
C ILE A 118 -4.96 0.72 0.01
N LEU A 119 -5.41 0.07 -1.06
CA LEU A 119 -6.01 -1.27 -1.01
C LEU A 119 -5.03 -2.29 -0.42
N LEU A 120 -3.77 -2.27 -0.87
CA LEU A 120 -2.72 -3.13 -0.31
C LEU A 120 -2.50 -2.86 1.18
N ALA A 121 -2.40 -1.59 1.58
CA ALA A 121 -2.22 -1.23 2.99
C ALA A 121 -3.35 -1.75 3.85
N ARG A 122 -4.61 -1.55 3.43
CA ARG A 122 -5.79 -1.99 4.18
C ARG A 122 -5.92 -3.51 4.22
N ALA A 123 -5.52 -4.21 3.15
CA ALA A 123 -5.42 -5.68 3.16
C ALA A 123 -4.36 -6.18 4.15
N LEU A 124 -3.19 -5.54 4.20
CA LEU A 124 -2.16 -5.83 5.19
C LEU A 124 -2.65 -5.55 6.62
N ILE A 125 -3.28 -4.40 6.86
CA ILE A 125 -3.84 -4.02 8.16
C ILE A 125 -4.88 -5.04 8.62
N HIS A 126 -5.79 -5.47 7.73
CA HIS A 126 -6.76 -6.53 8.04
C HIS A 126 -6.05 -7.80 8.56
N LYS A 127 -5.04 -8.28 7.84
CA LYS A 127 -4.27 -9.48 8.23
C LYS A 127 -3.46 -9.31 9.52
N ILE A 128 -2.95 -8.10 9.78
CA ILE A 128 -2.08 -7.80 10.93
C ILE A 128 -2.90 -7.62 12.20
N SER A 129 -3.95 -6.80 12.15
CA SER A 129 -4.70 -6.30 13.32
C SER A 129 -6.02 -7.01 13.58
N GLY A 130 -6.54 -7.75 12.58
CA GLY A 130 -7.88 -8.35 12.63
C GLY A 130 -9.03 -7.34 12.48
N LEU A 131 -8.76 -6.08 12.13
CA LEU A 131 -9.81 -5.12 11.78
C LEU A 131 -10.59 -5.62 10.57
N THR A 132 -11.92 -5.51 10.61
CA THR A 132 -12.78 -6.01 9.53
C THR A 132 -12.76 -5.08 8.32
N MET A 133 -13.19 -5.60 7.16
CA MET A 133 -13.32 -4.81 5.95
C MET A 133 -14.30 -3.64 6.12
N ASP A 134 -15.43 -3.89 6.80
CA ASP A 134 -16.44 -2.85 7.09
C ASP A 134 -15.85 -1.71 7.96
N GLN A 135 -14.93 -2.03 8.86
CA GLN A 135 -14.26 -1.00 9.67
C GLN A 135 -13.24 -0.20 8.84
N LEU A 136 -12.54 -0.86 7.91
CA LEU A 136 -11.49 -0.26 7.09
C LEU A 136 -12.02 0.52 5.88
N PHE A 137 -13.21 0.17 5.37
CA PHE A 137 -13.78 0.77 4.15
C PHE A 137 -15.21 1.28 4.35
N LYS A 138 -15.56 1.71 5.56
CA LYS A 138 -16.94 2.02 6.00
C LYS A 138 -17.80 2.74 4.94
N ASP A 139 -17.31 3.81 4.35
CA ASP A 139 -18.05 4.66 3.40
C ASP A 139 -17.43 4.63 1.99
N ILE A 140 -16.53 3.68 1.73
CA ILE A 140 -15.80 3.54 0.47
C ILE A 140 -16.45 2.42 -0.37
N PRO A 141 -16.81 2.65 -1.63
CA PRO A 141 -17.38 1.65 -2.52
C PRO A 141 -16.29 0.67 -3.02
N LEU A 142 -15.86 -0.24 -2.14
CA LEU A 142 -14.68 -1.10 -2.33
C LEU A 142 -14.65 -1.81 -3.69
N ASN A 143 -15.78 -2.41 -4.12
CA ASN A 143 -15.85 -3.11 -5.41
C ASN A 143 -15.55 -2.18 -6.58
N GLN A 144 -16.10 -0.96 -6.57
CA GLN A 144 -15.87 0.02 -7.63
C GLN A 144 -14.42 0.50 -7.67
N VAL A 145 -13.79 0.64 -6.50
CA VAL A 145 -12.36 1.00 -6.39
C VAL A 145 -11.47 -0.13 -6.94
N ILE A 146 -11.78 -1.38 -6.63
CA ILE A 146 -11.04 -2.54 -7.16
C ILE A 146 -11.22 -2.63 -8.67
N ASP A 147 -12.46 -2.53 -9.17
CA ASP A 147 -12.74 -2.59 -10.60
C ASP A 147 -12.00 -1.50 -11.36
N GLN A 148 -12.01 -0.27 -10.85
CA GLN A 148 -11.29 0.86 -11.44
C GLN A 148 -9.77 0.62 -11.45
N MET A 149 -9.20 0.08 -10.38
CA MET A 149 -7.78 -0.27 -10.32
C MET A 149 -7.44 -1.36 -11.35
N CYS A 150 -8.22 -2.43 -11.42
CA CYS A 150 -7.98 -3.55 -12.34
C CYS A 150 -8.13 -3.17 -13.82
N GLN A 151 -8.95 -2.16 -14.13
CA GLN A 151 -9.12 -1.63 -15.49
C GLN A 151 -8.04 -0.61 -15.88
N THR A 152 -7.21 -0.17 -14.94
CA THR A 152 -6.17 0.82 -15.21
C THR A 152 -5.01 0.20 -15.97
N GLU A 153 -4.73 0.71 -17.17
CA GLU A 153 -3.56 0.32 -17.96
C GLU A 153 -2.39 1.27 -17.74
N LYS A 154 -1.20 0.69 -17.62
CA LYS A 154 0.07 1.42 -17.48
C LYS A 154 0.98 1.16 -18.67
N THR A 155 1.73 2.18 -19.05
CA THR A 155 2.72 2.08 -20.14
C THR A 155 4.04 1.48 -19.66
N ASP A 156 4.41 1.70 -18.40
CA ASP A 156 5.61 1.11 -17.80
C ASP A 156 5.29 -0.13 -16.95
N TRP A 157 6.34 -0.92 -16.65
CA TRP A 157 6.22 -2.19 -15.94
C TRP A 157 6.86 -2.18 -14.55
N CYS A 158 7.19 -1.05 -13.99
CA CYS A 158 7.81 -1.00 -12.68
C CYS A 158 6.83 -1.41 -11.54
N LEU A 159 7.38 -1.76 -10.39
CA LEU A 159 6.56 -2.13 -9.21
C LEU A 159 5.90 -0.92 -8.56
N CYS A 160 6.53 0.25 -8.62
CA CYS A 160 6.08 1.44 -7.90
C CYS A 160 4.78 2.02 -8.49
N HIS A 161 4.73 2.20 -9.81
CA HIS A 161 3.61 2.87 -10.49
C HIS A 161 3.26 2.24 -11.85
N GLY A 162 3.91 1.15 -12.20
CA GLY A 162 3.71 0.41 -13.44
C GLY A 162 2.77 -0.78 -13.32
N GLN A 163 2.60 -1.48 -14.46
CA GLN A 163 1.64 -2.58 -14.59
C GLN A 163 1.98 -3.77 -13.67
N ALA A 164 3.26 -4.13 -13.52
CA ALA A 164 3.66 -5.23 -12.65
C ALA A 164 3.25 -4.98 -11.18
N GLY A 165 3.41 -3.75 -10.70
CA GLY A 165 2.98 -3.38 -9.36
C GLY A 165 1.46 -3.51 -9.17
N LEU A 166 0.67 -3.07 -10.14
CA LEU A 166 -0.79 -3.22 -10.09
C LEU A 166 -1.21 -4.70 -10.06
N LEU A 167 -0.61 -5.53 -10.88
CA LEU A 167 -0.92 -6.96 -10.94
C LEU A 167 -0.57 -7.70 -9.63
N ILE A 168 0.57 -7.39 -9.01
CA ILE A 168 0.92 -7.96 -7.68
C ILE A 168 -0.08 -7.51 -6.62
N VAL A 169 -0.43 -6.24 -6.59
CA VAL A 169 -1.44 -5.72 -5.65
C VAL A 169 -2.78 -6.39 -5.89
N GLU A 170 -3.25 -6.49 -7.13
CA GLU A 170 -4.50 -7.16 -7.48
C GLU A 170 -4.52 -8.61 -6.99
N ARG A 171 -3.44 -9.38 -7.23
CA ARG A 171 -3.32 -10.77 -6.75
C ARG A 171 -3.48 -10.86 -5.24
N TYR A 172 -2.77 -9.99 -4.52
CA TYR A 172 -2.81 -9.99 -3.06
C TYR A 172 -4.17 -9.61 -2.49
N ILE A 173 -4.81 -8.55 -3.00
CA ILE A 173 -6.12 -8.11 -2.50
C ILE A 173 -7.22 -9.12 -2.84
N ARG A 174 -7.19 -9.78 -4.01
CA ARG A 174 -8.14 -10.85 -4.34
C ARG A 174 -8.04 -11.99 -3.34
N HIS A 175 -6.83 -12.44 -3.04
CA HIS A 175 -6.59 -13.48 -2.05
C HIS A 175 -7.08 -13.08 -0.65
N VAL A 176 -6.76 -11.87 -0.19
CA VAL A 176 -7.11 -11.40 1.16
C VAL A 176 -8.60 -11.12 1.33
N PHE A 177 -9.24 -10.58 0.30
CA PHE A 177 -10.65 -10.18 0.35
C PHE A 177 -11.61 -11.27 -0.15
N GLY A 178 -11.10 -12.42 -0.59
CA GLY A 178 -11.90 -13.55 -1.04
C GLY A 178 -12.55 -13.36 -2.42
N TYR A 179 -11.94 -12.56 -3.31
CA TYR A 179 -12.39 -12.42 -4.70
C TYR A 179 -11.87 -13.57 -5.57
N GLU A 180 -12.52 -13.79 -6.72
CA GLU A 180 -12.13 -14.81 -7.71
C GLU A 180 -10.69 -14.58 -8.21
N GLU A 181 -9.79 -15.51 -7.87
CA GLU A 181 -8.38 -15.44 -8.24
C GLU A 181 -8.15 -15.70 -9.73
N GLU A 182 -9.03 -16.50 -10.36
CA GLU A 182 -8.95 -16.83 -11.80
C GLU A 182 -8.96 -15.58 -12.68
N LYS A 183 -9.74 -14.56 -12.32
CA LYS A 183 -9.76 -13.29 -13.04
C LYS A 183 -8.41 -12.56 -13.04
N TRP A 184 -7.56 -12.81 -12.05
CA TRP A 184 -6.23 -12.24 -12.03
C TRP A 184 -5.35 -12.85 -13.13
N TYR A 185 -5.41 -14.17 -13.33
CA TYR A 185 -4.65 -14.84 -14.39
C TYR A 185 -5.02 -14.34 -15.78
N GLU A 186 -6.32 -14.18 -16.05
CA GLU A 186 -6.82 -13.62 -17.31
C GLU A 186 -6.30 -12.20 -17.54
N ASN A 187 -6.37 -11.37 -16.49
CA ASN A 187 -5.93 -9.97 -16.55
C ASN A 187 -4.41 -9.87 -16.75
N ALA A 188 -3.64 -10.63 -15.99
CA ALA A 188 -2.18 -10.65 -16.11
C ALA A 188 -1.71 -11.16 -17.48
N ALA A 189 -2.31 -12.23 -18.03
CA ALA A 189 -2.01 -12.75 -19.36
C ALA A 189 -2.25 -11.69 -20.44
N LYS A 190 -3.37 -10.96 -20.39
CA LYS A 190 -3.69 -9.86 -21.30
C LYS A 190 -2.60 -8.81 -21.40
N TYR A 191 -1.96 -8.48 -20.25
CA TYR A 191 -0.89 -7.49 -20.22
C TYR A 191 0.47 -8.05 -20.63
N LEU A 192 0.77 -9.31 -20.29
CA LEU A 192 2.03 -9.96 -20.65
C LEU A 192 2.15 -10.20 -22.16
N ASP A 193 1.03 -10.42 -22.87
CA ASP A 193 1.01 -10.50 -24.34
C ASP A 193 1.34 -9.16 -25.03
N LYS A 194 1.15 -8.03 -24.35
CA LYS A 194 1.63 -6.74 -24.81
C LYS A 194 3.13 -6.71 -24.57
N ARG A 195 3.94 -6.70 -25.65
CA ARG A 195 5.41 -6.73 -25.59
C ARG A 195 5.98 -5.83 -24.50
N LEU A 196 6.67 -6.46 -23.55
CA LEU A 196 7.58 -5.77 -22.61
C LEU A 196 8.72 -5.18 -23.45
N SER A 197 8.69 -3.87 -23.68
CA SER A 197 9.85 -3.16 -24.20
C SER A 197 10.84 -2.95 -23.06
N ILE A 198 11.72 -3.91 -22.87
CA ILE A 198 12.81 -3.81 -21.86
C ILE A 198 13.82 -2.73 -22.26
N GLU A 199 13.89 -2.38 -23.52
CA GLU A 199 14.82 -1.39 -24.08
C GLU A 199 14.59 0.03 -23.55
N ASP A 200 13.36 0.33 -23.11
CA ASP A 200 13.02 1.66 -22.56
C ASP A 200 13.24 1.79 -21.05
N VAL A 201 13.68 0.71 -20.37
CA VAL A 201 13.89 0.74 -18.92
C VAL A 201 15.32 1.17 -18.59
N LEU A 202 15.48 2.45 -18.28
CA LEU A 202 16.77 3.05 -17.93
C LEU A 202 17.20 2.86 -16.47
N ASN A 203 16.37 2.21 -15.63
CA ASN A 203 16.61 2.07 -14.20
C ASN A 203 16.70 0.59 -13.80
N TYR A 204 17.70 0.25 -12.98
CA TYR A 204 17.92 -1.12 -12.48
C TYR A 204 17.31 -1.37 -11.07
N GLY A 205 16.74 -0.35 -10.44
CA GLY A 205 16.19 -0.44 -9.08
C GLY A 205 15.02 -1.41 -8.95
N MET A 206 14.80 -1.90 -7.72
CA MET A 206 13.70 -2.83 -7.43
C MET A 206 12.32 -2.20 -7.67
N MET A 207 12.09 -0.99 -7.19
CA MET A 207 10.77 -0.37 -7.27
C MET A 207 10.47 0.27 -8.63
N GLN A 208 11.47 0.79 -9.33
CA GLN A 208 11.29 1.59 -10.54
C GLN A 208 12.05 1.03 -11.75
N GLY A 209 12.59 -0.19 -11.70
CA GLY A 209 13.44 -0.70 -12.76
C GLY A 209 13.36 -2.18 -13.01
N LEU A 210 14.34 -2.69 -13.76
CA LEU A 210 14.42 -4.06 -14.29
C LEU A 210 14.38 -5.13 -13.19
N VAL A 211 14.99 -4.90 -12.02
CA VAL A 211 14.96 -5.87 -10.92
C VAL A 211 13.53 -6.12 -10.45
N GLY A 212 12.70 -5.08 -10.34
CA GLY A 212 11.30 -5.24 -9.98
C GLY A 212 10.48 -5.99 -11.03
N ILE A 213 10.73 -5.74 -12.30
CA ILE A 213 10.11 -6.47 -13.41
C ILE A 213 10.51 -7.95 -13.35
N GLY A 214 11.79 -8.25 -13.13
CA GLY A 214 12.29 -9.61 -12.98
C GLY A 214 11.63 -10.35 -11.78
N ILE A 215 11.46 -9.67 -10.64
CA ILE A 215 10.74 -10.21 -9.47
C ILE A 215 9.29 -10.54 -9.83
N PHE A 216 8.60 -9.66 -10.57
CA PHE A 216 7.24 -9.93 -11.03
C PHE A 216 7.15 -11.14 -11.94
N LEU A 217 8.08 -11.28 -12.90
CA LEU A 217 8.09 -12.44 -13.82
C LEU A 217 8.35 -13.75 -13.07
N LEU A 218 9.26 -13.76 -12.10
CA LEU A 218 9.48 -14.93 -11.24
C LEU A 218 8.25 -15.26 -10.38
N PHE A 219 7.58 -14.25 -9.85
CA PHE A 219 6.32 -14.42 -9.12
C PHE A 219 5.22 -14.98 -10.03
N TRP A 220 5.10 -14.49 -11.26
CA TRP A 220 4.16 -14.98 -12.26
C TRP A 220 4.37 -16.46 -12.59
N GLU A 221 5.61 -16.87 -12.83
CA GLU A 221 5.93 -18.28 -13.10
C GLU A 221 5.62 -19.17 -11.90
N TRP A 222 5.97 -18.74 -10.69
CA TRP A 222 5.69 -19.51 -9.46
C TRP A 222 4.19 -19.70 -9.19
N GLU A 223 3.37 -18.68 -9.44
CA GLU A 223 1.92 -18.77 -9.23
C GLU A 223 1.20 -19.67 -10.27
N ARG A 224 1.88 -20.04 -11.36
CA ARG A 224 1.33 -20.94 -12.41
C ARG A 224 1.55 -22.42 -12.12
N ASP A 225 2.54 -22.79 -11.32
CA ASP A 225 2.87 -24.16 -10.94
C ASP A 225 2.04 -24.61 -9.71
#